data_84122ebddb96f6fc8aaac76f41a777d0
#
_entry.id   84122ebddb96f6fc8aaac76f41a777d0
#
_cell.length_a   1.000
_cell.length_b   1.000
_cell.length_c   1.000
_cell.angle_alpha   90.00
_cell.angle_beta   90.00
_cell.angle_gamma   90.00
#
_symmetry.space_group_name_H-M   'P 1'
#
loop_
_entity.id
_entity.type
_entity.pdbx_description
1 polymer ?
#
loop_
_entity_poly.entity_id
_entity_poly.type
_entity_poly.pdbx_seq_one_letter_code
_entity_poly.pdbx_strand_id
1 'polypeptide(L)'
;MLRWTVIILLLSCLMQAATVFDPAADFSLKANPNHVWQYGYSETRSLDPTQFRLDKYGTTAGLIGFWHPDMTDKPGPGYYPYIAFNTTQQPQYGSSNGWSIRPGEVTMEASNTGQYSLLRFVAPASGIYEISARFAGVHFGLSTTDVHVLHNAVSLFDADIQGYGGEPAFHKIEGTSPTANYSGRIQLKANDTITFACGYGKNQTHFSDTTGLIVRIVLIRKTP
;
A
#
# COMPACT_ATOMS: atom_id res chain seq x y z
N MET A 1 58.71 39.77 7.41
CA MET A 1 58.21 38.41 7.05
C MET A 1 56.72 38.32 7.42
N LEU A 2 55.84 38.37 6.43
CA LEU A 2 54.38 38.36 6.62
C LEU A 2 53.90 36.92 6.53
N ARG A 3 53.38 36.33 7.63
CA ARG A 3 52.80 34.98 7.64
C ARG A 3 51.34 35.05 7.22
N TRP A 4 51.02 34.48 6.08
CA TRP A 4 49.65 34.25 5.62
C TRP A 4 49.09 33.02 6.29
N THR A 5 48.07 33.18 7.14
CA THR A 5 47.30 32.06 7.70
C THR A 5 46.19 31.73 6.73
N VAL A 6 46.27 30.58 6.09
CA VAL A 6 45.21 30.06 5.24
C VAL A 6 44.15 29.38 6.14
N ILE A 7 42.95 29.97 6.23
CA ILE A 7 41.80 29.36 6.91
C ILE A 7 41.09 28.46 5.89
N ILE A 8 41.22 27.14 6.05
CA ILE A 8 40.47 26.17 5.27
C ILE A 8 39.10 26.00 5.95
N LEU A 9 38.06 26.61 5.37
CA LEU A 9 36.67 26.31 5.76
C LEU A 9 36.29 24.93 5.22
N LEU A 10 36.27 23.93 6.10
CA LEU A 10 35.65 22.62 5.83
C LEU A 10 34.15 22.79 5.85
N LEU A 11 33.52 22.92 4.68
CA LEU A 11 32.06 22.76 4.51
C LEU A 11 31.75 21.28 4.75
N SER A 12 31.34 20.92 5.96
CA SER A 12 30.72 19.63 6.26
C SER A 12 29.34 19.61 5.63
N CYS A 13 29.23 19.03 4.45
CA CYS A 13 27.92 18.69 3.86
C CYS A 13 27.31 17.60 4.74
N LEU A 14 26.45 17.96 5.68
CA LEU A 14 25.64 17.01 6.43
C LEU A 14 24.70 16.33 5.42
N MET A 15 25.08 15.15 4.95
CA MET A 15 24.17 14.28 4.22
C MET A 15 23.06 13.86 5.20
N GLN A 16 21.93 14.53 5.11
CA GLN A 16 20.73 14.13 5.85
C GLN A 16 20.29 12.78 5.28
N ALA A 17 20.27 11.75 6.11
CA ALA A 17 19.77 10.43 5.72
C ALA A 17 18.35 10.58 5.16
N ALA A 18 18.09 9.98 4.01
CA ALA A 18 16.77 10.00 3.40
C ALA A 18 15.76 9.29 4.32
N THR A 19 14.63 9.95 4.60
CA THR A 19 13.57 9.32 5.40
C THR A 19 12.77 8.39 4.50
N VAL A 20 12.71 7.12 4.87
CA VAL A 20 11.97 6.07 4.15
C VAL A 20 10.69 5.74 4.92
N PHE A 21 9.60 5.59 4.21
CA PHE A 21 8.30 5.16 4.72
C PHE A 21 7.90 3.87 3.99
N ASP A 22 7.59 2.84 4.77
CA ASP A 22 7.24 1.49 4.30
C ASP A 22 6.04 0.99 5.11
N PRO A 23 4.87 0.78 4.48
CA PRO A 23 3.66 0.41 5.21
C PRO A 23 3.74 -1.00 5.83
N ALA A 24 4.58 -1.87 5.31
CA ALA A 24 4.78 -3.20 5.88
C ALA A 24 5.65 -3.15 7.13
N ALA A 25 6.74 -2.36 7.10
CA ALA A 25 7.59 -2.14 8.27
C ALA A 25 6.88 -1.35 9.38
N ASP A 26 6.01 -0.42 8.99
CA ASP A 26 5.26 0.44 9.89
C ASP A 26 3.90 -0.15 10.31
N PHE A 27 3.52 -1.35 9.85
CA PHE A 27 2.20 -1.92 10.11
C PHE A 27 1.95 -2.12 11.61
N SER A 28 0.78 -1.72 12.08
CA SER A 28 0.37 -1.89 13.48
C SER A 28 -1.14 -2.07 13.58
N LEU A 29 -1.58 -2.97 14.44
CA LEU A 29 -2.98 -3.12 14.81
C LEU A 29 -3.39 -2.29 16.05
N LYS A 30 -2.46 -1.50 16.61
CA LYS A 30 -2.70 -0.73 17.84
C LYS A 30 -3.46 0.57 17.60
N ALA A 31 -3.28 1.15 16.41
CA ALA A 31 -3.89 2.43 16.05
C ALA A 31 -4.07 2.56 14.54
N ASN A 32 -5.15 3.24 14.14
CA ASN A 32 -5.40 3.72 12.79
C ASN A 32 -6.00 5.13 12.87
N PRO A 33 -5.29 6.19 12.43
CA PRO A 33 -3.99 6.20 11.74
C PRO A 33 -2.82 5.67 12.57
N ASN A 34 -1.81 5.10 11.89
CA ASN A 34 -0.54 4.74 12.48
C ASN A 34 0.58 5.58 11.85
N HIS A 35 1.11 6.56 12.58
CA HIS A 35 2.07 7.54 12.07
C HIS A 35 1.56 8.24 10.80
N VAL A 36 2.21 7.98 9.66
CA VAL A 36 1.88 8.56 8.35
C VAL A 36 0.88 7.71 7.56
N TRP A 37 0.51 6.53 8.07
CA TRP A 37 -0.33 5.57 7.37
C TRP A 37 -1.77 5.57 7.88
N GLN A 38 -2.70 5.49 6.97
CA GLN A 38 -4.12 5.31 7.21
C GLN A 38 -4.59 4.09 6.43
N TYR A 39 -5.22 3.17 7.13
CA TYR A 39 -5.86 1.98 6.58
C TYR A 39 -7.36 2.25 6.46
N GLY A 40 -7.94 2.00 5.32
CA GLY A 40 -9.34 2.35 5.13
C GLY A 40 -9.95 1.84 3.84
N TYR A 41 -11.11 2.38 3.54
CA TYR A 41 -11.91 1.98 2.39
C TYR A 41 -12.68 3.18 1.82
N SER A 42 -13.21 3.03 0.61
CA SER A 42 -14.18 3.97 0.05
C SER A 42 -15.58 3.63 0.56
N GLU A 43 -16.35 4.63 0.97
CA GLU A 43 -17.75 4.41 1.39
C GLU A 43 -18.63 3.90 0.25
N THR A 44 -18.30 4.30 -0.96
CA THR A 44 -18.95 3.89 -2.20
C THR A 44 -17.92 3.33 -3.19
N ARG A 45 -18.38 2.92 -4.38
CA ARG A 45 -17.52 2.51 -5.51
C ARG A 45 -16.86 3.72 -6.18
N SER A 46 -16.13 4.53 -5.40
CA SER A 46 -15.51 5.77 -5.88
C SER A 46 -14.15 6.00 -5.25
N LEU A 47 -13.23 6.50 -6.04
CA LEU A 47 -11.91 6.96 -5.59
C LEU A 47 -11.90 8.45 -5.20
N ASP A 48 -13.06 9.10 -5.11
CA ASP A 48 -13.17 10.45 -4.57
C ASP A 48 -12.65 10.46 -3.12
N PRO A 49 -11.66 11.32 -2.78
CA PRO A 49 -11.08 11.38 -1.44
C PRO A 49 -12.09 11.64 -0.32
N THR A 50 -13.24 12.27 -0.63
CA THR A 50 -14.32 12.52 0.34
C THR A 50 -15.03 11.24 0.78
N GLN A 51 -14.92 10.16 0.00
CA GLN A 51 -15.47 8.85 0.28
C GLN A 51 -14.59 7.98 1.18
N PHE A 52 -13.38 8.43 1.50
CA PHE A 52 -12.46 7.69 2.35
C PHE A 52 -13.00 7.59 3.78
N ARG A 53 -13.02 6.37 4.30
CA ARG A 53 -13.33 6.06 5.70
C ARG A 53 -12.19 5.24 6.30
N LEU A 54 -11.81 5.56 7.53
CA LEU A 54 -10.84 4.76 8.28
C LEU A 54 -11.48 3.40 8.67
N ASP A 55 -10.71 2.35 8.53
CA ASP A 55 -11.03 1.06 9.13
C ASP A 55 -11.03 1.20 10.67
N LYS A 56 -12.02 0.62 11.31
CA LYS A 56 -12.25 0.75 12.76
C LYS A 56 -11.66 -0.40 13.56
N TYR A 57 -11.50 -1.55 12.95
CA TYR A 57 -11.13 -2.77 13.65
C TYR A 57 -9.81 -3.32 13.16
N GLY A 58 -8.87 -3.47 14.12
CA GLY A 58 -7.63 -4.22 13.93
C GLY A 58 -7.80 -5.60 14.56
N THR A 59 -7.76 -6.65 13.75
CA THR A 59 -7.95 -8.04 14.19
C THR A 59 -6.84 -8.95 13.68
N THR A 60 -6.75 -10.18 14.23
CA THR A 60 -5.82 -11.19 13.73
C THR A 60 -6.56 -12.48 13.37
N ALA A 61 -6.13 -13.11 12.28
CA ALA A 61 -6.49 -14.49 11.96
C ALA A 61 -5.19 -15.29 11.80
N GLY A 62 -4.85 -16.09 12.81
CA GLY A 62 -3.57 -16.77 12.89
C GLY A 62 -2.39 -15.78 12.87
N LEU A 63 -1.55 -15.87 11.83
CA LEU A 63 -0.34 -15.04 11.64
C LEU A 63 -0.59 -13.82 10.73
N ILE A 64 -1.83 -13.52 10.42
CA ILE A 64 -2.22 -12.40 9.57
C ILE A 64 -2.94 -11.36 10.43
N GLY A 65 -2.48 -10.12 10.35
CA GLY A 65 -3.15 -8.95 10.91
C GLY A 65 -4.05 -8.28 9.86
N PHE A 66 -5.22 -7.79 10.28
CA PHE A 66 -6.20 -7.16 9.40
C PHE A 66 -6.67 -5.82 9.94
N TRP A 67 -6.79 -4.83 9.06
CA TRP A 67 -7.62 -3.65 9.25
C TRP A 67 -8.87 -3.78 8.38
N HIS A 68 -10.05 -3.47 8.96
CA HIS A 68 -11.33 -3.61 8.27
C HIS A 68 -12.42 -2.71 8.89
N PRO A 69 -13.53 -2.40 8.16
CA PRO A 69 -14.68 -1.72 8.71
C PRO A 69 -15.43 -2.58 9.72
N ASP A 70 -16.54 -2.08 10.26
CA ASP A 70 -17.46 -2.89 11.04
C ASP A 70 -18.07 -4.00 10.18
N MET A 71 -18.05 -5.22 10.71
CA MET A 71 -18.39 -6.44 9.98
C MET A 71 -19.31 -7.37 10.75
N THR A 72 -19.94 -6.88 11.80
CA THR A 72 -20.79 -7.71 12.66
C THR A 72 -21.95 -8.36 11.92
N ASP A 73 -22.34 -7.82 10.76
CA ASP A 73 -23.41 -8.29 9.89
C ASP A 73 -22.90 -9.01 8.61
N LYS A 74 -21.58 -9.24 8.46
CA LYS A 74 -20.98 -9.80 7.25
C LYS A 74 -20.45 -11.21 7.47
N PRO A 75 -20.55 -12.11 6.47
CA PRO A 75 -20.12 -13.51 6.61
C PRO A 75 -18.60 -13.71 6.59
N GLY A 76 -17.78 -12.72 6.22
CA GLY A 76 -16.33 -12.84 6.24
C GLY A 76 -15.59 -11.94 5.26
N PRO A 77 -14.25 -12.07 5.15
CA PRO A 77 -13.43 -11.34 4.18
C PRO A 77 -13.95 -11.47 2.75
N GLY A 78 -13.83 -10.39 1.95
CA GLY A 78 -14.40 -10.29 0.61
C GLY A 78 -15.83 -9.72 0.59
N TYR A 79 -16.60 -9.87 1.68
CA TYR A 79 -17.87 -9.14 1.83
C TYR A 79 -17.69 -7.71 2.30
N TYR A 80 -16.48 -7.36 2.72
CA TYR A 80 -16.04 -6.03 3.11
C TYR A 80 -14.60 -5.82 2.63
N PRO A 81 -14.20 -4.57 2.35
CA PRO A 81 -12.82 -4.30 2.00
C PRO A 81 -11.92 -4.50 3.22
N TYR A 82 -10.68 -4.92 2.98
CA TYR A 82 -9.69 -5.06 4.06
C TYR A 82 -8.27 -4.77 3.59
N ILE A 83 -7.41 -4.47 4.55
CA ILE A 83 -5.96 -4.46 4.38
C ILE A 83 -5.37 -5.46 5.36
N ALA A 84 -4.62 -6.44 4.85
CA ALA A 84 -3.99 -7.47 5.65
C ALA A 84 -2.46 -7.40 5.57
N PHE A 85 -1.80 -7.97 6.56
CA PHE A 85 -0.35 -8.00 6.66
C PHE A 85 0.13 -9.32 7.27
N ASN A 86 1.17 -9.90 6.67
CA ASN A 86 1.87 -11.05 7.22
C ASN A 86 2.77 -10.61 8.39
N THR A 87 2.43 -11.03 9.61
CA THR A 87 3.17 -10.64 10.82
C THR A 87 4.48 -11.43 11.02
N THR A 88 4.84 -12.29 10.08
CA THR A 88 6.02 -13.17 10.17
C THR A 88 7.10 -12.82 9.14
N GLN A 89 8.25 -13.46 9.26
CA GLN A 89 9.36 -13.35 8.30
C GLN A 89 9.33 -14.46 7.23
N GLN A 90 8.27 -15.28 7.19
CA GLN A 90 8.09 -16.34 6.21
C GLN A 90 6.81 -16.09 5.40
N PRO A 91 6.77 -16.42 4.11
CA PRO A 91 5.53 -16.34 3.34
C PRO A 91 4.41 -17.14 4.01
N GLN A 92 3.22 -16.56 4.06
CA GLN A 92 2.02 -17.21 4.58
C GLN A 92 1.04 -17.47 3.44
N TYR A 93 0.26 -18.54 3.56
CA TYR A 93 -0.77 -18.90 2.59
C TYR A 93 -2.04 -19.37 3.31
N GLY A 94 -3.18 -19.17 2.68
CA GLY A 94 -4.46 -19.55 3.25
C GLY A 94 -4.62 -21.06 3.41
N SER A 95 -5.37 -21.50 4.41
CA SER A 95 -5.60 -22.93 4.72
C SER A 95 -6.20 -23.73 3.56
N SER A 96 -6.91 -23.10 2.64
CA SER A 96 -7.40 -23.66 1.40
C SER A 96 -6.45 -23.45 0.21
N ASN A 97 -5.22 -22.99 0.46
CA ASN A 97 -4.25 -22.58 -0.57
C ASN A 97 -4.83 -21.59 -1.58
N GLY A 98 -5.70 -20.68 -1.08
CA GLY A 98 -6.36 -19.71 -1.96
C GLY A 98 -5.50 -18.50 -2.28
N TRP A 99 -4.54 -18.14 -1.39
CA TRP A 99 -3.70 -16.97 -1.53
C TRP A 99 -2.35 -17.13 -0.82
N SER A 100 -1.39 -16.24 -1.15
CA SER A 100 -0.11 -16.15 -0.46
C SER A 100 0.25 -14.70 -0.15
N ILE A 101 0.86 -14.44 1.02
CA ILE A 101 1.35 -13.11 1.43
C ILE A 101 2.82 -13.24 1.79
N ARG A 102 3.69 -12.48 1.12
CA ARG A 102 5.12 -12.44 1.41
C ARG A 102 5.43 -11.56 2.62
N PRO A 103 6.55 -11.78 3.32
CA PRO A 103 7.10 -10.78 4.23
C PRO A 103 7.33 -9.45 3.51
N GLY A 104 7.04 -8.34 4.17
CA GLY A 104 7.21 -7.00 3.58
C GLY A 104 6.17 -6.62 2.52
N GLU A 105 5.07 -7.37 2.44
CA GLU A 105 3.93 -7.12 1.56
C GLU A 105 2.66 -6.93 2.40
N VAL A 106 1.91 -5.87 2.14
CA VAL A 106 0.52 -5.77 2.59
C VAL A 106 -0.37 -6.35 1.50
N THR A 107 -1.56 -6.85 1.86
CA THR A 107 -2.57 -7.28 0.89
C THR A 107 -3.82 -6.47 1.05
N MET A 108 -4.53 -6.29 -0.04
CA MET A 108 -5.74 -5.51 -0.15
C MET A 108 -6.78 -6.31 -0.92
N GLU A 109 -8.04 -6.16 -0.54
CA GLU A 109 -9.16 -6.73 -1.28
C GLU A 109 -10.36 -5.81 -1.19
N ALA A 110 -11.03 -5.60 -2.31
CA ALA A 110 -12.27 -4.85 -2.40
C ALA A 110 -13.44 -5.65 -1.83
N SER A 111 -14.56 -4.99 -1.50
CA SER A 111 -15.77 -5.68 -1.08
C SER A 111 -16.53 -6.27 -2.27
N ASN A 112 -17.44 -7.21 -1.97
CA ASN A 112 -18.40 -7.77 -2.94
C ASN A 112 -19.35 -6.71 -3.53
N THR A 113 -19.44 -5.54 -2.94
CA THR A 113 -20.22 -4.40 -3.44
C THR A 113 -19.36 -3.39 -4.21
N GLY A 114 -18.06 -3.66 -4.36
CA GLY A 114 -17.12 -2.85 -5.12
C GLY A 114 -16.56 -1.65 -4.37
N GLN A 115 -16.66 -1.61 -3.04
CA GLN A 115 -15.94 -0.62 -2.24
C GLN A 115 -14.45 -0.91 -2.33
N TYR A 116 -13.65 0.10 -2.63
CA TYR A 116 -12.20 -0.01 -2.69
C TYR A 116 -11.59 -0.23 -1.31
N SER A 117 -10.56 -1.06 -1.22
CA SER A 117 -9.61 -1.05 -0.12
C SER A 117 -8.56 0.04 -0.38
N LEU A 118 -8.25 0.87 0.62
CA LEU A 118 -7.44 2.08 0.48
C LEU A 118 -6.35 2.15 1.54
N LEU A 119 -5.09 2.05 1.11
CA LEU A 119 -3.92 2.38 1.94
C LEU A 119 -3.48 3.80 1.62
N ARG A 120 -3.45 4.69 2.61
CA ARG A 120 -3.12 6.11 2.42
C ARG A 120 -1.89 6.51 3.22
N PHE A 121 -0.93 7.12 2.53
CA PHE A 121 0.18 7.85 3.11
C PHE A 121 -0.20 9.33 3.24
N VAL A 122 0.10 9.94 4.38
CA VAL A 122 -0.06 11.38 4.63
C VAL A 122 1.32 12.00 4.75
N ALA A 123 1.67 12.93 3.87
CA ALA A 123 2.99 13.54 3.83
C ALA A 123 3.28 14.33 5.12
N PRO A 124 4.29 13.96 5.92
CA PRO A 124 4.58 14.63 7.20
C PRO A 124 5.26 16.00 7.03
N ALA A 125 5.75 16.31 5.83
CA ALA A 125 6.40 17.57 5.52
C ALA A 125 6.29 17.89 4.04
N SER A 126 6.40 19.17 3.68
CA SER A 126 6.58 19.57 2.29
C SER A 126 7.94 19.11 1.78
N GLY A 127 7.99 18.58 0.55
CA GLY A 127 9.23 18.08 0.00
C GLY A 127 9.09 17.38 -1.35
N ILE A 128 10.21 16.88 -1.85
CA ILE A 128 10.27 16.01 -3.01
C ILE A 128 10.30 14.58 -2.50
N TYR A 129 9.35 13.80 -2.96
CA TYR A 129 9.20 12.38 -2.62
C TYR A 129 9.43 11.52 -3.85
N GLU A 130 10.12 10.42 -3.64
CA GLU A 130 10.23 9.33 -4.60
C GLU A 130 9.35 8.18 -4.13
N ILE A 131 8.45 7.71 -5.02
CA ILE A 131 7.44 6.73 -4.69
C ILE A 131 7.64 5.54 -5.62
N SER A 132 7.69 4.34 -5.07
CA SER A 132 7.60 3.10 -5.81
C SER A 132 6.52 2.22 -5.20
N ALA A 133 5.71 1.60 -6.06
CA ALA A 133 4.67 0.65 -5.68
C ALA A 133 4.66 -0.52 -6.66
N ARG A 134 4.51 -1.74 -6.14
CA ARG A 134 4.30 -2.94 -6.92
C ARG A 134 3.05 -3.63 -6.44
N PHE A 135 2.05 -3.73 -7.30
CA PHE A 135 0.87 -4.54 -7.10
C PHE A 135 1.07 -5.93 -7.73
N ALA A 136 0.49 -6.95 -7.13
CA ALA A 136 0.51 -8.31 -7.66
C ALA A 136 -0.77 -9.05 -7.25
N GLY A 137 -1.38 -9.80 -8.17
CA GLY A 137 -2.39 -10.77 -7.78
C GLY A 137 -1.75 -11.86 -6.94
N VAL A 138 -2.30 -12.13 -5.76
CA VAL A 138 -1.72 -13.13 -4.83
C VAL A 138 -2.69 -14.28 -4.51
N HIS A 139 -3.85 -14.29 -5.16
CA HIS A 139 -4.79 -15.40 -5.09
C HIS A 139 -4.54 -16.44 -6.19
N PHE A 140 -4.61 -17.73 -5.85
CA PHE A 140 -4.33 -18.82 -6.78
C PHE A 140 -5.42 -19.03 -7.83
N GLY A 141 -6.63 -18.50 -7.58
CA GLY A 141 -7.73 -18.45 -8.54
C GLY A 141 -7.59 -17.35 -9.60
N LEU A 142 -6.43 -16.69 -9.70
CA LEU A 142 -6.09 -15.62 -10.65
C LEU A 142 -6.88 -14.32 -10.40
N SER A 143 -6.27 -13.42 -9.63
CA SER A 143 -6.85 -12.11 -9.32
C SER A 143 -7.21 -11.30 -10.57
N THR A 144 -8.30 -10.54 -10.48
CA THR A 144 -8.84 -9.70 -11.57
C THR A 144 -9.22 -8.31 -11.06
N THR A 145 -8.29 -7.62 -10.42
CA THR A 145 -8.49 -6.35 -9.72
C THR A 145 -8.10 -5.14 -10.58
N ASP A 146 -8.69 -3.98 -10.29
CA ASP A 146 -8.17 -2.69 -10.69
C ASP A 146 -7.36 -2.08 -9.54
N VAL A 147 -6.23 -1.47 -9.88
CA VAL A 147 -5.31 -0.87 -8.91
C VAL A 147 -4.94 0.55 -9.30
N HIS A 148 -4.81 1.44 -8.31
CA HIS A 148 -4.60 2.86 -8.55
C HIS A 148 -3.58 3.44 -7.57
N VAL A 149 -2.88 4.50 -8.02
CA VAL A 149 -2.10 5.39 -7.17
C VAL A 149 -2.60 6.81 -7.38
N LEU A 150 -3.05 7.47 -6.32
CA LEU A 150 -3.60 8.83 -6.38
C LEU A 150 -2.77 9.80 -5.54
N HIS A 151 -2.56 11.01 -6.03
CA HIS A 151 -2.13 12.18 -5.26
C HIS A 151 -3.35 13.05 -4.97
N ASN A 152 -3.77 13.11 -3.72
CA ASN A 152 -5.03 13.73 -3.32
C ASN A 152 -6.20 13.14 -4.14
N ALA A 153 -6.79 13.92 -5.05
CA ALA A 153 -7.88 13.51 -5.92
C ALA A 153 -7.44 13.15 -7.35
N VAL A 154 -6.15 13.25 -7.67
CA VAL A 154 -5.64 13.08 -9.05
C VAL A 154 -5.01 11.71 -9.19
N SER A 155 -5.47 10.92 -10.17
CA SER A 155 -4.81 9.66 -10.51
C SER A 155 -3.42 9.92 -11.09
N LEU A 156 -2.43 9.21 -10.55
CA LEU A 156 -1.06 9.15 -11.06
C LEU A 156 -0.82 7.85 -11.84
N PHE A 157 -1.60 6.82 -11.56
CA PHE A 157 -1.44 5.50 -12.15
C PHE A 157 -2.72 4.69 -11.99
N ASP A 158 -3.10 4.00 -13.06
CA ASP A 158 -4.23 3.08 -13.12
C ASP A 158 -3.80 1.83 -13.90
N ALA A 159 -4.14 0.64 -13.41
CA ALA A 159 -3.85 -0.62 -14.07
C ALA A 159 -4.83 -1.72 -13.67
N ASP A 160 -4.95 -2.75 -14.54
CA ASP A 160 -5.66 -3.98 -14.25
C ASP A 160 -4.66 -5.09 -13.88
N ILE A 161 -4.89 -5.79 -12.81
CA ILE A 161 -4.22 -7.05 -12.46
C ILE A 161 -5.06 -8.20 -13.03
N GLN A 162 -4.41 -9.10 -13.75
CA GLN A 162 -5.02 -10.34 -14.26
C GLN A 162 -4.04 -11.48 -14.11
N GLY A 163 -4.15 -12.23 -13.03
CA GLY A 163 -3.30 -13.38 -12.80
C GLY A 163 -2.69 -13.46 -11.41
N TYR A 164 -1.74 -14.38 -11.27
CA TYR A 164 -0.95 -14.59 -10.08
C TYR A 164 0.48 -14.09 -10.28
N GLY A 165 0.92 -13.13 -9.47
CA GLY A 165 2.26 -12.55 -9.45
C GLY A 165 2.92 -12.59 -8.07
N GLY A 166 2.39 -13.42 -7.16
CA GLY A 166 2.85 -13.58 -5.79
C GLY A 166 4.09 -14.47 -5.64
N GLU A 167 4.16 -15.26 -4.56
CA GLU A 167 5.29 -16.12 -4.23
C GLU A 167 5.35 -17.36 -5.14
N PRO A 168 6.40 -17.53 -5.97
CA PRO A 168 6.49 -18.64 -6.92
C PRO A 168 6.61 -20.04 -6.25
N ALA A 169 7.00 -20.09 -4.97
CA ALA A 169 7.09 -21.34 -4.24
C ALA A 169 5.71 -21.96 -3.95
N PHE A 170 4.64 -21.15 -3.95
CA PHE A 170 3.28 -21.62 -3.67
C PHE A 170 2.42 -21.79 -4.92
N HIS A 171 2.65 -20.98 -5.93
CA HIS A 171 1.93 -21.06 -7.19
C HIS A 171 2.78 -20.45 -8.32
N LYS A 172 2.69 -21.00 -9.52
CA LYS A 172 3.42 -20.47 -10.67
C LYS A 172 2.89 -19.07 -11.04
N ILE A 173 3.80 -18.22 -11.51
CA ILE A 173 3.41 -16.94 -12.09
C ILE A 173 2.58 -17.19 -13.35
N GLU A 174 1.36 -16.65 -13.42
CA GLU A 174 0.48 -16.82 -14.57
C GLU A 174 -0.52 -15.69 -14.72
N GLY A 175 -1.09 -15.58 -15.91
CA GLY A 175 -2.03 -14.52 -16.29
C GLY A 175 -1.42 -13.53 -17.27
N THR A 176 -2.22 -12.61 -17.79
CA THR A 176 -1.82 -11.64 -18.83
C THR A 176 -1.15 -10.40 -18.26
N SER A 177 -1.52 -10.01 -17.02
CA SER A 177 -0.94 -8.89 -16.28
C SER A 177 -0.94 -9.17 -14.77
N PRO A 178 -0.12 -10.17 -14.31
CA PRO A 178 -0.15 -10.61 -12.91
C PRO A 178 0.43 -9.56 -11.95
N THR A 179 1.10 -8.53 -12.45
CA THR A 179 1.69 -7.45 -11.67
C THR A 179 1.57 -6.11 -12.39
N ALA A 180 1.52 -5.03 -11.60
CA ALA A 180 1.60 -3.65 -12.10
C ALA A 180 2.56 -2.85 -11.20
N ASN A 181 3.37 -1.97 -11.81
CA ASN A 181 4.39 -1.21 -11.11
C ASN A 181 4.22 0.27 -11.38
N TYR A 182 4.30 1.06 -10.32
CA TYR A 182 4.39 2.51 -10.37
C TYR A 182 5.73 2.98 -9.81
N SER A 183 6.34 3.94 -10.47
CA SER A 183 7.50 4.67 -9.96
C SER A 183 7.41 6.12 -10.40
N GLY A 184 7.56 7.05 -9.44
CA GLY A 184 7.46 8.47 -9.73
C GLY A 184 8.15 9.33 -8.69
N ARG A 185 8.50 10.56 -9.11
CA ARG A 185 8.99 11.61 -8.23
C ARG A 185 8.00 12.75 -8.24
N ILE A 186 7.54 13.17 -7.07
CA ILE A 186 6.50 14.17 -6.91
C ILE A 186 6.83 15.15 -5.79
N GLN A 187 6.44 16.40 -5.96
CA GLN A 187 6.46 17.39 -4.89
C GLN A 187 5.16 17.30 -4.11
N LEU A 188 5.25 17.04 -2.81
CA LEU A 188 4.12 17.04 -1.89
C LEU A 188 4.24 18.22 -0.93
N LYS A 189 3.10 18.77 -0.55
CA LYS A 189 2.96 19.66 0.61
C LYS A 189 2.74 18.79 1.86
N ALA A 190 3.03 19.34 3.04
CA ALA A 190 2.62 18.69 4.29
C ALA A 190 1.10 18.47 4.27
N ASN A 191 0.68 17.27 4.68
CA ASN A 191 -0.71 16.77 4.65
C ASN A 191 -1.26 16.40 3.26
N ASP A 192 -0.51 16.56 2.17
CA ASP A 192 -0.90 15.89 0.92
C ASP A 192 -0.93 14.38 1.11
N THR A 193 -1.78 13.70 0.33
CA THR A 193 -1.95 12.26 0.45
C THR A 193 -1.51 11.52 -0.81
N ILE A 194 -0.89 10.36 -0.63
CA ILE A 194 -0.75 9.34 -1.66
C ILE A 194 -1.62 8.17 -1.25
N THR A 195 -2.59 7.82 -2.08
CA THR A 195 -3.51 6.72 -1.82
C THR A 195 -3.25 5.58 -2.82
N PHE A 196 -3.02 4.39 -2.30
CA PHE A 196 -2.98 3.14 -3.04
C PHE A 196 -4.34 2.47 -2.89
N ALA A 197 -4.99 2.15 -4.00
CA ALA A 197 -6.33 1.60 -4.02
C ALA A 197 -6.36 0.26 -4.75
N CYS A 198 -7.22 -0.64 -4.28
CA CYS A 198 -7.55 -1.91 -4.90
C CYS A 198 -9.06 -2.04 -5.00
N GLY A 199 -9.56 -2.20 -6.22
CA GLY A 199 -10.95 -2.45 -6.57
C GLY A 199 -11.19 -3.91 -6.96
N TYR A 200 -12.43 -4.27 -7.31
CA TYR A 200 -12.79 -5.63 -7.71
C TYR A 200 -12.77 -5.83 -9.24
N GLY A 201 -12.18 -4.89 -9.97
CA GLY A 201 -11.94 -5.01 -11.40
C GLY A 201 -13.20 -4.94 -12.30
N LYS A 202 -12.97 -5.19 -13.57
CA LYS A 202 -13.99 -5.09 -14.63
C LYS A 202 -15.01 -6.22 -14.58
N ASN A 203 -14.66 -7.38 -14.03
CA ASN A 203 -15.56 -8.52 -13.87
C ASN A 203 -16.62 -8.31 -12.77
N GLN A 204 -16.44 -7.25 -11.93
CA GLN A 204 -17.34 -6.86 -10.86
C GLN A 204 -17.60 -7.96 -9.82
N THR A 205 -16.58 -8.76 -9.53
CA THR A 205 -16.59 -9.78 -8.50
C THR A 205 -15.33 -9.68 -7.63
N HIS A 206 -15.46 -9.93 -6.35
CA HIS A 206 -14.36 -9.94 -5.40
C HIS A 206 -13.69 -11.32 -5.26
N PHE A 207 -14.25 -12.35 -5.91
CA PHE A 207 -13.72 -13.70 -5.79
C PHE A 207 -12.32 -13.82 -6.39
N SER A 208 -11.40 -14.31 -5.57
CA SER A 208 -9.97 -14.48 -5.92
C SER A 208 -9.19 -13.18 -6.10
N ASP A 209 -9.66 -12.07 -5.56
CA ASP A 209 -9.12 -10.73 -5.85
C ASP A 209 -8.12 -10.22 -4.81
N THR A 210 -7.59 -11.09 -3.94
CA THR A 210 -6.52 -10.69 -3.02
C THR A 210 -5.32 -10.17 -3.80
N THR A 211 -4.96 -8.92 -3.57
CA THR A 211 -3.88 -8.20 -4.26
C THR A 211 -2.81 -7.78 -3.28
N GLY A 212 -1.58 -8.24 -3.50
CA GLY A 212 -0.40 -7.85 -2.73
C GLY A 212 0.11 -6.48 -3.18
N LEU A 213 0.62 -5.70 -2.23
CA LEU A 213 1.18 -4.37 -2.44
C LEU A 213 2.48 -4.21 -1.65
N ILE A 214 3.55 -3.87 -2.37
CA ILE A 214 4.84 -3.46 -1.79
C ILE A 214 5.02 -1.98 -2.14
N VAL A 215 5.23 -1.14 -1.11
CA VAL A 215 5.41 0.31 -1.27
C VAL A 215 6.70 0.75 -0.61
N ARG A 216 7.38 1.67 -1.26
CA ARG A 216 8.48 2.42 -0.67
C ARG A 216 8.33 3.89 -1.06
N ILE A 217 8.26 4.78 -0.05
CA ILE A 217 8.23 6.24 -0.23
C ILE A 217 9.49 6.81 0.43
N VAL A 218 10.20 7.68 -0.28
CA VAL A 218 11.44 8.29 0.21
C VAL A 218 11.32 9.81 0.12
N LEU A 219 11.44 10.49 1.25
CA LEU A 219 11.60 11.94 1.27
C LEU A 219 13.05 12.27 0.89
N ILE A 220 13.25 12.70 -0.38
CA ILE A 220 14.54 13.04 -0.95
C ILE A 220 15.04 14.39 -0.40
N ARG A 221 14.15 15.37 -0.34
CA ARG A 221 14.49 16.72 0.10
C ARG A 221 13.26 17.43 0.65
N LYS A 222 13.37 18.02 1.84
CA LYS A 222 12.37 18.95 2.37
C LYS A 222 12.39 20.26 1.57
N THR A 223 11.22 20.84 1.40
CA THR A 223 11.06 22.19 0.86
C THR A 223 10.46 23.10 1.94
N PRO A 224 10.73 24.40 1.86
CA PRO A 224 10.15 25.38 2.78
C PRO A 224 8.64 25.33 2.82
#